data_94b3ea4b281204d58fa1678ddf0e69d3
#
_entry.id   94b3ea4b281204d58fa1678ddf0e69d3
#
_cell.length_a   1.000
_cell.length_b   1.000
_cell.length_c   1.000
_cell.angle_alpha   90.00
_cell.angle_beta   90.00
_cell.angle_gamma   90.00
#
_symmetry.space_group_name_H-M   'P 1'
#
loop_
_entity.id
_entity.type
_entity.pdbx_description
1 polymer ?
#
loop_
_entity_poly.entity_id
_entity_poly.type
_entity_poly.pdbx_seq_one_letter_code
_entity_poly.pdbx_strand_id
1 'polypeptide(L)'
;QVDFQMGTGRIPMARPEAQAPSKKTKFTDEETASVGAYVASLAPGPKVPSPQSLNTSNLKAEELARGAELFKTNCSACHNIEGRGGALPEGAYAPSLMKTSNKHIYEAMRTGPQQMPVFSKSVITDQDAREIIGYLQTTHSEPNNGGFALGGIGPVTEGLFGWIIGIGGLVLIAGWLARKGARAK
;
A
#
# COMPACT_ATOMS: atom_id res chain seq x y z
N GLN A 1 17.83 -0.38 5.50
CA GLN A 1 17.72 -0.01 4.06
C GLN A 1 18.28 -1.09 3.14
N VAL A 2 19.49 -1.64 3.42
CA VAL A 2 20.08 -2.73 2.62
C VAL A 2 19.12 -3.92 2.59
N ASP A 3 18.66 -4.39 3.73
CA ASP A 3 17.72 -5.52 3.85
C ASP A 3 16.44 -5.25 3.03
N PHE A 4 15.84 -4.08 3.14
CA PHE A 4 14.67 -3.71 2.35
C PHE A 4 14.94 -3.74 0.83
N GLN A 5 16.01 -3.11 0.38
CA GLN A 5 16.30 -3.00 -1.05
C GLN A 5 16.64 -4.34 -1.70
N MET A 6 17.45 -5.16 -1.03
CA MET A 6 17.84 -6.48 -1.52
C MET A 6 16.70 -7.50 -1.34
N GLY A 7 16.09 -7.55 -0.17
CA GLY A 7 15.01 -8.49 0.15
C GLY A 7 13.74 -8.28 -0.68
N THR A 8 13.49 -7.06 -1.17
CA THR A 8 12.42 -6.78 -2.12
C THR A 8 12.85 -6.88 -3.59
N GLY A 9 14.11 -7.24 -3.87
CA GLY A 9 14.66 -7.38 -5.21
C GLY A 9 14.82 -6.07 -5.98
N ARG A 10 14.73 -4.91 -5.33
CA ARG A 10 14.95 -3.61 -5.97
C ARG A 10 16.40 -3.42 -6.41
N ILE A 11 17.33 -3.96 -5.65
CA ILE A 11 18.75 -4.00 -5.97
C ILE A 11 19.16 -5.44 -6.31
N PRO A 12 20.02 -5.66 -7.35
CA PRO A 12 20.54 -4.68 -8.30
C PRO A 12 19.47 -4.16 -9.26
N MET A 13 19.54 -2.88 -9.64
CA MET A 13 18.63 -2.31 -10.62
C MET A 13 18.85 -2.97 -11.99
N ALA A 14 17.77 -3.29 -12.70
CA ALA A 14 17.86 -3.89 -14.04
C ALA A 14 18.24 -2.85 -15.10
N ARG A 15 17.82 -1.61 -14.90
CA ARG A 15 18.05 -0.46 -15.78
C ARG A 15 17.85 0.85 -14.98
N PRO A 16 18.44 1.97 -15.45
CA PRO A 16 18.16 3.26 -14.82
C PRO A 16 16.72 3.68 -15.09
N GLU A 17 15.94 3.82 -14.01
CA GLU A 17 14.55 4.28 -14.03
C GLU A 17 14.31 5.21 -12.85
N ALA A 18 13.28 6.05 -12.96
CA ALA A 18 12.86 6.94 -11.86
C ALA A 18 12.41 6.15 -10.63
N GLN A 19 11.96 4.93 -10.81
CA GLN A 19 11.50 4.04 -9.74
C GLN A 19 12.06 2.63 -9.92
N ALA A 20 12.63 2.06 -8.85
CA ALA A 20 13.06 0.66 -8.81
C ALA A 20 11.88 -0.25 -8.39
N PRO A 21 11.24 -0.98 -9.34
CA PRO A 21 10.14 -1.86 -9.00
C PRO A 21 10.62 -3.05 -8.16
N SER A 22 9.72 -3.56 -7.30
CA SER A 22 9.95 -4.82 -6.60
C SER A 22 9.98 -5.97 -7.60
N LYS A 23 10.91 -6.89 -7.44
CA LYS A 23 11.06 -8.09 -8.26
C LYS A 23 11.54 -9.26 -7.41
N LYS A 24 11.61 -10.46 -8.00
CA LYS A 24 12.18 -11.63 -7.32
C LYS A 24 13.62 -11.33 -6.90
N THR A 25 13.93 -11.49 -5.61
CA THR A 25 15.30 -11.34 -5.10
C THR A 25 16.24 -12.36 -5.74
N LYS A 26 17.49 -11.95 -5.94
CA LYS A 26 18.58 -12.81 -6.43
C LYS A 26 19.48 -13.30 -5.29
N PHE A 27 19.28 -12.79 -4.09
CA PHE A 27 20.11 -13.06 -2.93
C PHE A 27 19.33 -13.86 -1.90
N THR A 28 20.05 -14.71 -1.17
CA THR A 28 19.51 -15.38 0.02
C THR A 28 19.43 -14.39 1.19
N ASP A 29 18.73 -14.79 2.24
CA ASP A 29 18.63 -13.98 3.46
C ASP A 29 20.01 -13.85 4.15
N GLU A 30 20.87 -14.89 4.09
CA GLU A 30 22.23 -14.85 4.62
C GLU A 30 23.13 -13.89 3.84
N GLU A 31 23.05 -13.91 2.51
CA GLU A 31 23.80 -12.98 1.66
C GLU A 31 23.34 -11.53 1.92
N THR A 32 22.03 -11.30 2.01
CA THR A 32 21.46 -9.99 2.33
C THR A 32 21.91 -9.52 3.70
N ALA A 33 21.92 -10.38 4.71
CA ALA A 33 22.38 -10.06 6.05
C ALA A 33 23.90 -9.75 6.07
N SER A 34 24.70 -10.48 5.30
CA SER A 34 26.15 -10.27 5.17
C SER A 34 26.49 -8.93 4.56
N VAL A 35 25.78 -8.54 3.47
CA VAL A 35 25.91 -7.23 2.86
C VAL A 35 25.45 -6.13 3.82
N GLY A 36 24.35 -6.35 4.53
CA GLY A 36 23.85 -5.45 5.57
C GLY A 36 24.86 -5.21 6.69
N ALA A 37 25.49 -6.26 7.17
CA ALA A 37 26.53 -6.19 8.20
C ALA A 37 27.77 -5.43 7.69
N TYR A 38 28.20 -5.68 6.46
CA TYR A 38 29.31 -4.95 5.85
C TYR A 38 28.99 -3.43 5.76
N VAL A 39 27.85 -3.07 5.23
CA VAL A 39 27.46 -1.65 5.15
C VAL A 39 27.35 -1.02 6.55
N ALA A 40 26.80 -1.73 7.53
CA ALA A 40 26.73 -1.26 8.91
C ALA A 40 28.10 -1.07 9.57
N SER A 41 29.12 -1.79 9.12
CA SER A 41 30.50 -1.58 9.58
C SER A 41 31.15 -0.28 9.05
N LEU A 42 30.65 0.23 7.92
CA LEU A 42 31.11 1.47 7.34
C LEU A 42 30.44 2.71 7.97
N ALA A 43 29.15 2.59 8.29
CA ALA A 43 28.41 3.64 8.97
C ALA A 43 27.22 3.04 9.76
N PRO A 44 26.95 3.53 10.99
CA PRO A 44 25.83 3.04 11.79
C PRO A 44 24.50 3.39 11.14
N GLY A 45 23.52 2.51 11.22
CA GLY A 45 22.18 2.68 10.71
C GLY A 45 21.13 1.99 11.57
N PRO A 46 19.83 2.18 11.25
CA PRO A 46 18.76 1.48 11.95
C PRO A 46 18.93 -0.04 11.86
N LYS A 47 18.72 -0.72 12.99
CA LYS A 47 18.73 -2.19 13.03
C LYS A 47 17.54 -2.75 12.27
N VAL A 48 17.73 -3.93 11.65
CA VAL A 48 16.64 -4.74 11.11
C VAL A 48 15.69 -5.10 12.26
N PRO A 49 14.36 -4.91 12.10
CA PRO A 49 13.42 -5.21 13.17
C PRO A 49 13.38 -6.72 13.47
N SER A 50 13.21 -7.08 14.73
CA SER A 50 13.03 -8.49 15.10
C SER A 50 11.61 -8.95 14.71
N PRO A 51 11.41 -10.24 14.37
CA PRO A 51 10.08 -10.78 14.11
C PRO A 51 9.09 -10.56 15.26
N GLN A 52 9.57 -10.60 16.51
CA GLN A 52 8.76 -10.41 17.71
C GLN A 52 8.22 -8.97 17.81
N SER A 53 9.02 -7.97 17.43
CA SER A 53 8.59 -6.57 17.42
C SER A 53 7.52 -6.24 16.38
N LEU A 54 7.37 -7.13 15.39
CA LEU A 54 6.39 -7.00 14.30
C LEU A 54 5.20 -7.97 14.43
N ASN A 55 5.10 -8.68 15.56
CA ASN A 55 3.99 -9.58 15.81
C ASN A 55 2.71 -8.78 16.11
N THR A 56 1.68 -9.02 15.31
CA THR A 56 0.38 -8.35 15.38
C THR A 56 -0.74 -9.23 15.93
N SER A 57 -0.46 -10.50 16.24
CA SER A 57 -1.48 -11.51 16.60
C SER A 57 -2.23 -11.21 17.89
N ASN A 58 -1.68 -10.39 18.76
CA ASN A 58 -2.25 -10.03 20.06
C ASN A 58 -2.74 -8.58 20.16
N LEU A 59 -2.90 -7.90 19.01
CA LEU A 59 -3.46 -6.56 18.99
C LEU A 59 -4.97 -6.60 19.31
N LYS A 60 -5.39 -5.66 20.13
CA LYS A 60 -6.81 -5.47 20.49
C LYS A 60 -7.52 -4.65 19.43
N ALA A 61 -8.87 -4.67 19.46
CA ALA A 61 -9.70 -3.92 18.52
C ALA A 61 -9.39 -2.41 18.54
N GLU A 62 -9.13 -1.84 19.70
CA GLU A 62 -8.78 -0.42 19.83
C GLU A 62 -7.42 -0.09 19.19
N GLU A 63 -6.45 -1.00 19.30
CA GLU A 63 -5.13 -0.85 18.69
C GLU A 63 -5.23 -0.96 17.16
N LEU A 64 -6.05 -1.89 16.65
CA LEU A 64 -6.34 -2.01 15.22
C LEU A 64 -7.07 -0.77 14.68
N ALA A 65 -8.06 -0.26 15.41
CA ALA A 65 -8.77 0.98 15.05
C ALA A 65 -7.82 2.18 15.01
N ARG A 66 -6.91 2.29 15.97
CA ARG A 66 -5.87 3.31 15.96
C ARG A 66 -4.90 3.15 14.78
N GLY A 67 -4.51 1.92 14.46
CA GLY A 67 -3.70 1.61 13.28
C GLY A 67 -4.39 2.05 11.98
N ALA A 68 -5.71 1.84 11.87
CA ALA A 68 -6.52 2.31 10.74
C ALA A 68 -6.52 3.84 10.62
N GLU A 69 -6.68 4.55 11.74
CA GLU A 69 -6.64 6.03 11.78
C GLU A 69 -5.27 6.56 11.33
N LEU A 70 -4.19 5.99 11.88
CA LEU A 70 -2.82 6.36 11.53
C LEU A 70 -2.52 6.08 10.06
N PHE A 71 -2.95 4.94 9.52
CA PHE A 71 -2.79 4.63 8.11
C PHE A 71 -3.58 5.58 7.22
N LYS A 72 -4.84 5.84 7.56
CA LYS A 72 -5.71 6.78 6.85
C LYS A 72 -5.08 8.18 6.77
N THR A 73 -4.53 8.66 7.87
CA THR A 73 -3.98 10.01 7.98
C THR A 73 -2.63 10.16 7.25
N ASN A 74 -1.75 9.15 7.34
CA ASN A 74 -0.35 9.28 6.91
C ASN A 74 -0.02 8.53 5.62
N CYS A 75 -0.81 7.52 5.23
CA CYS A 75 -0.41 6.55 4.19
C CYS A 75 -1.42 6.47 3.04
N SER A 76 -2.72 6.63 3.32
CA SER A 76 -3.79 6.34 2.35
C SER A 76 -3.77 7.24 1.12
N ALA A 77 -3.23 8.46 1.24
CA ALA A 77 -3.11 9.40 0.11
C ALA A 77 -2.28 8.81 -1.06
N CYS A 78 -1.27 8.01 -0.75
CA CYS A 78 -0.42 7.33 -1.73
C CYS A 78 -0.81 5.86 -1.92
N HIS A 79 -1.08 5.15 -0.82
CA HIS A 79 -1.29 3.70 -0.84
C HIS A 79 -2.76 3.27 -0.95
N ASN A 80 -3.72 4.20 -1.08
CA ASN A 80 -5.15 3.92 -0.98
C ASN A 80 -5.55 3.42 0.43
N ILE A 81 -6.85 3.52 0.76
CA ILE A 81 -7.34 3.18 2.11
C ILE A 81 -7.13 1.70 2.48
N GLU A 82 -7.13 0.81 1.50
CA GLU A 82 -6.89 -0.62 1.69
C GLU A 82 -5.44 -1.05 1.44
N GLY A 83 -4.52 -0.10 1.22
CA GLY A 83 -3.12 -0.43 0.92
C GLY A 83 -2.90 -1.05 -0.47
N ARG A 84 -3.81 -0.82 -1.43
CA ARG A 84 -3.71 -1.38 -2.79
C ARG A 84 -2.73 -0.65 -3.69
N GLY A 85 -2.18 0.46 -3.20
CA GLY A 85 -1.30 1.31 -3.98
C GLY A 85 -2.05 2.37 -4.79
N GLY A 86 -1.31 3.22 -5.48
CA GLY A 86 -1.89 4.31 -6.27
C GLY A 86 -0.86 4.98 -7.18
N ALA A 87 -1.37 5.79 -8.12
CA ALA A 87 -0.52 6.59 -8.99
C ALA A 87 0.07 7.77 -8.22
N LEU A 88 1.31 8.10 -8.54
CA LEU A 88 2.05 9.24 -8.02
C LEU A 88 2.46 10.18 -9.17
N PRO A 89 2.89 11.42 -8.88
CA PRO A 89 3.42 12.31 -9.90
C PRO A 89 4.57 11.69 -10.70
N GLU A 90 4.81 12.26 -11.90
CA GLU A 90 5.92 11.88 -12.79
C GLU A 90 5.93 10.41 -13.25
N GLY A 91 4.74 9.77 -13.27
CA GLY A 91 4.61 8.38 -13.71
C GLY A 91 5.09 7.35 -12.69
N ALA A 92 5.40 7.76 -11.46
CA ALA A 92 5.69 6.87 -10.36
C ALA A 92 4.40 6.27 -9.78
N TYR A 93 4.54 5.28 -8.90
CA TYR A 93 3.40 4.66 -8.21
C TYR A 93 3.78 4.22 -6.80
N ALA A 94 2.84 4.33 -5.88
CA ALA A 94 2.94 3.69 -4.58
C ALA A 94 2.58 2.21 -4.75
N PRO A 95 3.44 1.28 -4.32
CA PRO A 95 3.17 -0.15 -4.52
C PRO A 95 2.02 -0.64 -3.65
N SER A 96 1.36 -1.71 -4.10
CA SER A 96 0.40 -2.45 -3.28
C SER A 96 1.11 -3.09 -2.08
N LEU A 97 0.51 -2.96 -0.91
CA LEU A 97 0.98 -3.54 0.34
C LEU A 97 0.39 -4.93 0.62
N MET A 98 -0.56 -5.39 -0.21
CA MET A 98 -1.33 -6.63 -0.04
C MET A 98 -0.47 -7.89 0.15
N LYS A 99 0.71 -7.93 -0.44
CA LYS A 99 1.64 -9.08 -0.38
C LYS A 99 2.99 -8.70 0.23
N THR A 100 3.06 -7.54 0.87
CA THR A 100 4.30 -7.05 1.48
C THR A 100 4.42 -7.59 2.91
N SER A 101 5.59 -8.12 3.26
CA SER A 101 5.82 -8.63 4.61
C SER A 101 5.83 -7.51 5.65
N ASN A 102 5.47 -7.83 6.89
CA ASN A 102 5.51 -6.89 8.02
C ASN A 102 6.87 -6.20 8.16
N LYS A 103 7.94 -6.98 7.99
CA LYS A 103 9.32 -6.47 8.01
C LYS A 103 9.52 -5.38 6.97
N HIS A 104 9.16 -5.64 5.74
CA HIS A 104 9.36 -4.68 4.65
C HIS A 104 8.44 -3.45 4.77
N ILE A 105 7.22 -3.58 5.31
CA ILE A 105 6.35 -2.43 5.62
C ILE A 105 7.03 -1.54 6.66
N TYR A 106 7.51 -2.13 7.75
CA TYR A 106 8.19 -1.40 8.81
C TYR A 106 9.47 -0.72 8.29
N GLU A 107 10.31 -1.44 7.56
CA GLU A 107 11.55 -0.91 7.00
C GLU A 107 11.30 0.24 6.01
N ALA A 108 10.27 0.13 5.18
CA ALA A 108 9.86 1.20 4.28
C ALA A 108 9.49 2.48 5.05
N MET A 109 8.71 2.37 6.11
CA MET A 109 8.41 3.52 6.97
C MET A 109 9.67 4.17 7.56
N ARG A 110 10.67 3.38 7.95
CA ARG A 110 11.90 3.88 8.59
C ARG A 110 12.95 4.41 7.61
N THR A 111 12.87 4.02 6.35
CA THR A 111 13.89 4.36 5.34
C THR A 111 13.41 5.29 4.24
N GLY A 112 12.11 5.42 4.05
CA GLY A 112 11.50 6.29 3.06
C GLY A 112 11.99 5.99 1.64
N PRO A 113 11.71 4.79 1.08
CA PRO A 113 12.22 4.46 -0.26
C PRO A 113 11.62 5.35 -1.33
N GLN A 114 12.47 5.87 -2.20
CA GLN A 114 12.10 6.69 -3.36
C GLN A 114 11.31 7.95 -2.97
N GLN A 115 10.04 8.08 -3.35
CA GLN A 115 9.19 9.22 -3.02
C GLN A 115 8.45 9.08 -1.68
N MET A 116 8.58 7.94 -1.01
CA MET A 116 7.97 7.73 0.31
C MET A 116 8.72 8.57 1.37
N PRO A 117 8.02 9.34 2.21
CA PRO A 117 8.68 10.06 3.31
C PRO A 117 9.23 9.09 4.37
N VAL A 118 10.28 9.53 5.06
CA VAL A 118 10.80 8.83 6.25
C VAL A 118 9.93 9.15 7.45
N PHE A 119 9.33 8.14 8.05
CA PHE A 119 8.62 8.29 9.32
C PHE A 119 9.55 7.92 10.47
N SER A 120 10.06 8.93 11.17
CA SER A 120 10.90 8.74 12.35
C SER A 120 10.09 8.14 13.50
N LYS A 121 10.79 7.58 14.51
CA LYS A 121 10.11 7.05 15.71
C LYS A 121 9.42 8.11 16.57
N SER A 122 9.74 9.38 16.36
CA SER A 122 9.05 10.50 17.02
C SER A 122 7.71 10.85 16.35
N VAL A 123 7.49 10.45 15.10
CA VAL A 123 6.26 10.69 14.34
C VAL A 123 5.37 9.44 14.35
N ILE A 124 5.94 8.30 14.02
CA ILE A 124 5.28 6.98 14.08
C ILE A 124 6.13 6.10 15.00
N THR A 125 5.69 5.86 16.21
CA THR A 125 6.39 5.01 17.17
C THR A 125 6.48 3.55 16.66
N ASP A 126 7.24 2.71 17.32
CA ASP A 126 7.29 1.28 16.97
C ASP A 126 5.95 0.60 17.23
N GLN A 127 5.20 1.04 18.25
CA GLN A 127 3.85 0.56 18.53
C GLN A 127 2.88 1.02 17.43
N ASP A 128 2.91 2.29 17.02
CA ASP A 128 2.08 2.81 15.93
C ASP A 128 2.34 2.05 14.63
N ALA A 129 3.60 1.77 14.31
CA ALA A 129 3.97 0.99 13.14
C ALA A 129 3.41 -0.44 13.20
N ARG A 130 3.43 -1.07 14.39
CA ARG A 130 2.84 -2.39 14.61
C ARG A 130 1.32 -2.38 14.45
N GLU A 131 0.65 -1.34 14.94
CA GLU A 131 -0.80 -1.15 14.82
C GLU A 131 -1.22 -0.93 13.35
N ILE A 132 -0.46 -0.10 12.61
CA ILE A 132 -0.64 0.08 11.16
C ILE A 132 -0.51 -1.24 10.41
N ILE A 133 0.52 -2.03 10.71
CA ILE A 133 0.74 -3.35 10.10
C ILE A 133 -0.43 -4.28 10.44
N GLY A 134 -0.89 -4.29 11.69
CA GLY A 134 -2.03 -5.07 12.14
C GLY A 134 -3.32 -4.71 11.39
N TYR A 135 -3.61 -3.43 11.24
CA TYR A 135 -4.73 -2.96 10.43
C TYR A 135 -4.64 -3.48 8.98
N LEU A 136 -3.49 -3.32 8.33
CA LEU A 136 -3.31 -3.82 6.96
C LEU A 136 -3.54 -5.33 6.86
N GLN A 137 -3.01 -6.12 7.79
CA GLN A 137 -3.23 -7.56 7.80
C GLN A 137 -4.70 -7.93 7.98
N THR A 138 -5.41 -7.28 8.88
CA THR A 138 -6.85 -7.49 9.08
C THR A 138 -7.62 -7.17 7.80
N THR A 139 -7.38 -6.00 7.21
CA THR A 139 -8.02 -5.59 5.95
C THR A 139 -7.75 -6.55 4.80
N HIS A 140 -6.54 -7.11 4.72
CA HIS A 140 -6.17 -8.06 3.67
C HIS A 140 -6.74 -9.46 3.87
N SER A 141 -6.98 -9.86 5.11
CA SER A 141 -7.51 -11.19 5.47
C SER A 141 -9.03 -11.25 5.54
N GLU A 142 -9.72 -10.10 5.65
CA GLU A 142 -11.17 -10.07 5.72
C GLU A 142 -11.80 -10.51 4.40
N PRO A 143 -12.79 -11.43 4.47
CA PRO A 143 -13.54 -11.82 3.29
C PRO A 143 -14.36 -10.63 2.76
N ASN A 144 -14.47 -10.52 1.45
CA ASN A 144 -15.40 -9.58 0.83
C ASN A 144 -16.84 -9.99 1.17
N ASN A 145 -17.51 -9.22 2.02
CA ASN A 145 -18.85 -9.54 2.56
C ASN A 145 -20.00 -9.31 1.55
N GLY A 146 -19.71 -9.21 0.29
CA GLY A 146 -20.70 -9.11 -0.79
C GLY A 146 -20.38 -8.02 -1.82
N GLY A 147 -21.07 -8.11 -2.96
CA GLY A 147 -20.87 -7.19 -4.09
C GLY A 147 -19.58 -7.44 -4.88
N PHE A 148 -19.37 -6.60 -5.88
CA PHE A 148 -18.15 -6.60 -6.67
C PHE A 148 -17.08 -5.77 -5.94
N ALA A 149 -15.99 -6.38 -5.54
CA ALA A 149 -14.89 -5.68 -4.87
C ALA A 149 -14.21 -4.60 -5.74
N LEU A 150 -14.41 -4.63 -7.07
CA LEU A 150 -13.88 -3.66 -8.05
C LEU A 150 -12.39 -3.32 -7.85
N GLY A 151 -11.61 -4.31 -7.41
CA GLY A 151 -10.18 -4.17 -7.11
C GLY A 151 -9.86 -3.58 -5.73
N GLY A 152 -10.86 -3.31 -4.86
CA GLY A 152 -10.66 -2.72 -3.54
C GLY A 152 -10.08 -1.30 -3.57
N ILE A 153 -10.37 -0.55 -4.64
CA ILE A 153 -9.88 0.83 -4.79
C ILE A 153 -10.83 1.84 -4.11
N GLY A 154 -11.95 1.34 -3.58
CA GLY A 154 -12.94 2.15 -2.86
C GLY A 154 -13.73 3.09 -3.78
N PRO A 155 -13.98 4.35 -3.38
CA PRO A 155 -14.92 5.24 -4.05
C PRO A 155 -14.63 5.51 -5.53
N VAL A 156 -13.40 5.31 -5.99
CA VAL A 156 -13.00 5.61 -7.38
C VAL A 156 -13.70 4.69 -8.37
N THR A 157 -13.60 3.38 -8.16
CA THR A 157 -14.22 2.38 -9.04
C THR A 157 -15.72 2.29 -8.84
N GLU A 158 -16.19 2.42 -7.62
CA GLU A 158 -17.62 2.46 -7.29
C GLU A 158 -18.28 3.71 -7.90
N GLY A 159 -17.65 4.87 -7.77
CA GLY A 159 -18.10 6.10 -8.40
C GLY A 159 -18.15 6.01 -9.92
N LEU A 160 -17.10 5.45 -10.55
CA LEU A 160 -17.06 5.26 -12.01
C LEU A 160 -18.21 4.37 -12.48
N PHE A 161 -18.50 3.28 -11.77
CA PHE A 161 -19.62 2.40 -12.06
C PHE A 161 -20.94 3.14 -11.94
N GLY A 162 -21.16 3.89 -10.85
CA GLY A 162 -22.35 4.71 -10.63
C GLY A 162 -22.57 5.77 -11.74
N TRP A 163 -21.50 6.42 -12.17
CA TRP A 163 -21.55 7.39 -13.27
C TRP A 163 -21.92 6.75 -14.61
N ILE A 164 -21.21 5.70 -15.01
CA ILE A 164 -21.41 5.08 -16.32
C ILE A 164 -22.77 4.38 -16.40
N ILE A 165 -23.10 3.53 -15.42
CA ILE A 165 -24.33 2.74 -15.45
C ILE A 165 -25.53 3.58 -14.97
N GLY A 166 -25.38 4.33 -13.88
CA GLY A 166 -26.47 5.14 -13.31
C GLY A 166 -26.83 6.30 -14.22
N ILE A 167 -25.94 7.27 -14.38
CA ILE A 167 -26.23 8.49 -15.15
C ILE A 167 -26.34 8.17 -16.64
N GLY A 168 -25.46 7.32 -17.20
CA GLY A 168 -25.54 6.90 -18.60
C GLY A 168 -26.87 6.21 -18.92
N GLY A 169 -27.33 5.32 -18.05
CA GLY A 169 -28.64 4.66 -18.17
C GLY A 169 -29.80 5.67 -18.15
N LEU A 170 -29.77 6.61 -17.21
CA LEU A 170 -30.79 7.68 -17.15
C LEU A 170 -30.83 8.56 -18.40
N VAL A 171 -29.66 8.93 -18.95
CA VAL A 171 -29.57 9.71 -20.19
C VAL A 171 -30.14 8.90 -21.37
N LEU A 172 -29.85 7.60 -21.47
CA LEU A 172 -30.42 6.75 -22.53
C LEU A 172 -31.94 6.64 -22.40
N ILE A 173 -32.49 6.48 -21.20
CA ILE A 173 -33.92 6.42 -20.95
C ILE A 173 -34.59 7.77 -21.31
N ALA A 174 -34.01 8.89 -20.90
CA ALA A 174 -34.52 10.23 -21.23
C ALA A 174 -34.53 10.47 -22.75
N GLY A 175 -33.45 10.10 -23.44
CA GLY A 175 -33.36 10.19 -24.90
C GLY A 175 -34.37 9.29 -25.62
N TRP A 176 -34.61 8.09 -25.11
CA TRP A 176 -35.64 7.18 -25.63
C TRP A 176 -37.06 7.74 -25.46
N LEU A 177 -37.38 8.27 -24.28
CA LEU A 177 -38.67 8.92 -24.02
C LEU A 177 -38.91 10.13 -24.91
N ALA A 178 -37.88 11.00 -25.04
CA ALA A 178 -37.97 12.18 -25.92
C ALA A 178 -38.24 11.81 -27.38
N ARG A 179 -37.61 10.75 -27.89
CA ARG A 179 -37.84 10.23 -29.25
C ARG A 179 -39.25 9.66 -29.45
N LYS A 180 -39.85 9.04 -28.43
CA LYS A 180 -41.22 8.56 -28.47
C LYS A 180 -42.21 9.75 -28.51
N GLY A 181 -42.01 10.77 -27.69
CA GLY A 181 -42.85 11.98 -27.72
C GLY A 181 -42.82 12.72 -29.05
N ALA A 182 -41.67 12.75 -29.73
CA ALA A 182 -41.54 13.37 -31.04
C ALA A 182 -42.22 12.56 -32.19
N ARG A 183 -42.43 11.27 -32.02
CA ARG A 183 -43.13 10.42 -33.00
C ARG A 183 -44.65 10.35 -32.80
N ALA A 184 -45.15 10.85 -31.68
CA ALA A 184 -46.57 10.88 -31.36
C ALA A 184 -47.28 12.13 -31.85
N LYS A 185 -46.58 13.01 -32.57
CA LYS A 185 -47.12 14.15 -33.33
C LYS A 185 -47.09 13.80 -34.81
#